data_54006bba27fef07343e4e9a0f2c5ae73
#
_entry.id   54006bba27fef07343e4e9a0f2c5ae73
#
_cell.length_a   1.000
_cell.length_b   1.000
_cell.length_c   1.000
_cell.angle_alpha   90.00
_cell.angle_beta   90.00
_cell.angle_gamma   90.00
#
_symmetry.space_group_name_H-M   'P 1'
#
loop_
_entity.id
_entity.type
_entity.pdbx_description
1 polymer ?
#
loop_
_entity_poly.entity_id
_entity_poly.type
_entity_poly.pdbx_seq_one_letter_code
_entity_poly.pdbx_strand_id
1 'polypeptide(L)'
;VFCTDVSDASGMLLFDVKNRCWSKEMCEICGITEDMLAGIYESYEKVGCVKEDLAKELGLTDHVAVAAGAGDNAAAAVGTGTVGDGRCNISLGTSGTIFISSEKFGVDKHNALHSFAHADGHYHLMGCMLSAASCNKWWNEEILGTKDYAAEQADIKNLGENRVFYLPYLMGERSPHNDPDARAMFIGMSMDTTRADMTQAVLEGVAFGLRDSLEVARSLGIQIARTKICGGGAKSPLWRKIIANVMNLKVDVIESEEGPALGGAMLAAVGCGEYPDVETIAEKLVKVVDTVEPEPELVAKYEERYQKFRTLYPTVKGLF
;
A
#
# COMPACT_ATOMS: atom_id res chain seq x y z
N VAL A 1 -19.67 -24.29 0.41
CA VAL A 1 -19.66 -23.40 1.58
C VAL A 1 -19.85 -21.97 1.08
N PHE A 2 -20.73 -21.22 1.72
CA PHE A 2 -20.84 -19.77 1.51
C PHE A 2 -19.98 -19.10 2.57
N CYS A 3 -18.81 -18.62 2.16
CA CYS A 3 -17.83 -18.05 3.08
C CYS A 3 -17.15 -16.83 2.46
N THR A 4 -16.64 -16.00 3.33
CA THR A 4 -15.69 -14.92 3.04
C THR A 4 -14.58 -14.97 4.09
N ASP A 5 -13.47 -14.31 3.84
CA ASP A 5 -12.41 -14.17 4.82
C ASP A 5 -12.47 -12.81 5.52
N VAL A 6 -11.77 -12.69 6.64
CA VAL A 6 -11.74 -11.48 7.46
C VAL A 6 -11.19 -10.26 6.71
N SER A 7 -10.24 -10.46 5.79
CA SER A 7 -9.61 -9.34 5.08
C SER A 7 -10.53 -8.74 4.01
N ASP A 8 -11.24 -9.58 3.24
CA ASP A 8 -12.21 -9.13 2.25
C ASP A 8 -13.47 -8.57 2.92
N ALA A 9 -13.99 -9.25 3.96
CA ALA A 9 -15.11 -8.77 4.76
C ALA A 9 -14.88 -7.36 5.33
N SER A 10 -13.64 -7.03 5.69
CA SER A 10 -13.27 -5.70 6.20
C SER A 10 -13.60 -4.57 5.24
N GLY A 11 -13.64 -4.83 3.92
CA GLY A 11 -14.01 -3.85 2.90
C GLY A 11 -15.51 -3.62 2.74
N MET A 12 -16.37 -4.45 3.32
CA MET A 12 -17.82 -4.42 3.12
C MET A 12 -18.55 -3.36 3.96
N LEU A 13 -17.89 -2.70 4.92
CA LEU A 13 -18.48 -1.78 5.91
C LEU A 13 -19.46 -2.43 6.90
N LEU A 14 -19.79 -3.70 6.74
CA LEU A 14 -20.68 -4.48 7.61
C LEU A 14 -19.89 -5.28 8.66
N PHE A 15 -18.57 -5.34 8.54
CA PHE A 15 -17.69 -6.14 9.37
C PHE A 15 -17.09 -5.31 10.51
N ASP A 16 -17.26 -5.78 11.74
CA ASP A 16 -16.55 -5.26 12.92
C ASP A 16 -15.13 -5.82 12.92
N VAL A 17 -14.21 -5.04 12.38
CA VAL A 17 -12.79 -5.41 12.22
C VAL A 17 -12.16 -5.78 13.57
N LYS A 18 -12.46 -5.04 14.62
CA LYS A 18 -11.91 -5.28 15.96
C LYS A 18 -12.33 -6.62 16.54
N ASN A 19 -13.63 -6.95 16.42
CA ASN A 19 -14.22 -8.15 17.02
C ASN A 19 -14.30 -9.31 16.03
N ARG A 20 -13.90 -9.12 14.76
CA ARG A 20 -13.88 -10.13 13.69
C ARG A 20 -15.22 -10.84 13.49
N CYS A 21 -16.30 -10.06 13.44
CA CYS A 21 -17.66 -10.53 13.24
C CYS A 21 -18.48 -9.52 12.46
N TRP A 22 -19.64 -9.93 11.98
CA TRP A 22 -20.58 -8.99 11.38
C TRP A 22 -21.08 -7.99 12.45
N SER A 23 -21.16 -6.72 12.08
CA SER A 23 -21.66 -5.65 12.93
C SER A 23 -23.19 -5.67 12.96
N LYS A 24 -23.79 -6.02 14.08
CA LYS A 24 -25.24 -6.00 14.27
C LYS A 24 -25.82 -4.62 14.01
N GLU A 25 -25.16 -3.59 14.53
CA GLU A 25 -25.58 -2.20 14.34
C GLU A 25 -25.59 -1.81 12.85
N MET A 26 -24.54 -2.17 12.09
CA MET A 26 -24.49 -1.88 10.66
C MET A 26 -25.51 -2.70 9.85
N CYS A 27 -25.75 -3.95 10.24
CA CYS A 27 -26.81 -4.76 9.64
C CYS A 27 -28.19 -4.13 9.86
N GLU A 28 -28.48 -3.65 11.07
CA GLU A 28 -29.73 -2.94 11.40
C GLU A 28 -29.88 -1.65 10.57
N ILE A 29 -28.83 -0.83 10.47
CA ILE A 29 -28.82 0.39 9.65
C ILE A 29 -29.12 0.08 8.17
N CYS A 30 -28.56 -1.01 7.64
CA CYS A 30 -28.74 -1.43 6.26
C CYS A 30 -30.05 -2.22 6.02
N GLY A 31 -30.80 -2.55 7.07
CA GLY A 31 -32.04 -3.33 6.98
C GLY A 31 -31.83 -4.78 6.54
N ILE A 32 -30.68 -5.38 6.89
CA ILE A 32 -30.32 -6.77 6.58
C ILE A 32 -30.10 -7.56 7.88
N THR A 33 -30.02 -8.89 7.75
CA THR A 33 -29.76 -9.81 8.86
C THR A 33 -28.50 -10.62 8.58
N GLU A 34 -27.85 -11.13 9.66
CA GLU A 34 -26.59 -11.88 9.52
C GLU A 34 -26.73 -13.17 8.67
N ASP A 35 -27.93 -13.75 8.60
CA ASP A 35 -28.20 -14.92 7.74
C ASP A 35 -28.16 -14.62 6.24
N MET A 36 -28.19 -13.34 5.85
CA MET A 36 -27.95 -12.89 4.48
C MET A 36 -26.47 -12.76 4.13
N LEU A 37 -25.58 -12.87 5.11
CA LEU A 37 -24.14 -12.69 4.97
C LEU A 37 -23.41 -14.04 4.98
N ALA A 38 -22.22 -14.08 4.37
CA ALA A 38 -21.39 -15.27 4.31
C ALA A 38 -20.77 -15.61 5.67
N GLY A 39 -20.45 -16.89 5.91
CA GLY A 39 -19.67 -17.28 7.07
C GLY A 39 -18.25 -16.69 7.02
N ILE A 40 -17.75 -16.19 8.14
CA ILE A 40 -16.44 -15.53 8.25
C ILE A 40 -15.37 -16.55 8.68
N TYR A 41 -14.22 -16.51 8.02
CA TYR A 41 -13.07 -17.38 8.32
C TYR A 41 -11.78 -16.57 8.31
N GLU A 42 -10.74 -17.05 8.98
CA GLU A 42 -9.39 -16.54 8.77
C GLU A 42 -8.93 -16.90 7.36
N SER A 43 -8.13 -16.02 6.75
CA SER A 43 -7.74 -16.14 5.33
C SER A 43 -7.03 -17.46 5.00
N TYR A 44 -6.26 -17.99 5.95
CA TYR A 44 -5.54 -19.27 5.84
C TYR A 44 -6.36 -20.48 6.32
N GLU A 45 -7.59 -20.28 6.78
CA GLU A 45 -8.40 -21.37 7.33
C GLU A 45 -8.96 -22.27 6.22
N LYS A 46 -8.90 -23.59 6.45
CA LYS A 46 -9.50 -24.55 5.53
C LYS A 46 -11.01 -24.54 5.65
N VAL A 47 -11.71 -24.16 4.60
CA VAL A 47 -13.19 -24.09 4.53
C VAL A 47 -13.84 -25.32 3.90
N GLY A 48 -13.07 -26.20 3.30
CA GLY A 48 -13.59 -27.42 2.67
C GLY A 48 -12.57 -28.12 1.79
N CYS A 49 -13.09 -28.93 0.89
CA CYS A 49 -12.30 -29.59 -0.16
C CYS A 49 -12.99 -29.40 -1.52
N VAL A 50 -12.20 -29.55 -2.58
CA VAL A 50 -12.74 -29.63 -3.95
C VAL A 50 -13.71 -30.81 -4.03
N LYS A 51 -14.85 -30.63 -4.72
CA LYS A 51 -15.85 -31.72 -4.88
C LYS A 51 -15.23 -32.89 -5.62
N GLU A 52 -15.60 -34.12 -5.23
CA GLU A 52 -15.00 -35.35 -5.77
C GLU A 52 -15.17 -35.50 -7.30
N ASP A 53 -16.33 -35.14 -7.84
CA ASP A 53 -16.60 -35.14 -9.27
C ASP A 53 -15.67 -34.19 -10.03
N LEU A 54 -15.49 -32.97 -9.52
CA LEU A 54 -14.59 -32.00 -10.09
C LEU A 54 -13.10 -32.40 -9.93
N ALA A 55 -12.73 -32.96 -8.79
CA ALA A 55 -11.38 -33.44 -8.58
C ALA A 55 -11.00 -34.54 -9.58
N LYS A 56 -11.92 -35.46 -9.85
CA LYS A 56 -11.75 -36.50 -10.86
C LYS A 56 -11.64 -35.93 -12.28
N GLU A 57 -12.50 -34.97 -12.64
CA GLU A 57 -12.46 -34.31 -13.94
C GLU A 57 -11.12 -33.61 -14.18
N LEU A 58 -10.59 -32.93 -13.15
CA LEU A 58 -9.33 -32.17 -13.21
C LEU A 58 -8.08 -33.03 -12.95
N GLY A 59 -8.23 -34.33 -12.67
CA GLY A 59 -7.10 -35.20 -12.35
C GLY A 59 -6.43 -34.88 -11.01
N LEU A 60 -7.16 -34.28 -10.08
CA LEU A 60 -6.69 -33.95 -8.73
C LEU A 60 -6.85 -35.12 -7.76
N THR A 61 -6.17 -35.05 -6.63
CA THR A 61 -6.36 -36.03 -5.52
C THR A 61 -7.71 -35.79 -4.83
N ASP A 62 -8.21 -36.80 -4.09
CA ASP A 62 -9.55 -36.82 -3.49
C ASP A 62 -9.75 -35.80 -2.35
N HIS A 63 -8.71 -35.10 -1.90
CA HIS A 63 -8.77 -34.26 -0.70
C HIS A 63 -8.06 -32.91 -0.87
N VAL A 64 -8.14 -32.30 -2.08
CA VAL A 64 -7.57 -30.96 -2.30
C VAL A 64 -8.29 -29.95 -1.41
N ALA A 65 -7.57 -29.41 -0.44
CA ALA A 65 -8.10 -28.43 0.49
C ALA A 65 -8.39 -27.10 -0.20
N VAL A 66 -9.44 -26.43 0.25
CA VAL A 66 -9.79 -25.06 -0.15
C VAL A 66 -9.64 -24.19 1.08
N ALA A 67 -8.73 -23.21 1.02
CA ALA A 67 -8.60 -22.18 2.03
C ALA A 67 -9.57 -21.02 1.75
N ALA A 68 -9.91 -20.25 2.77
CA ALA A 68 -10.81 -19.10 2.64
C ALA A 68 -10.30 -18.06 1.62
N GLY A 69 -8.99 -17.89 1.56
CA GLY A 69 -8.36 -16.88 0.70
C GLY A 69 -8.32 -15.50 1.35
N ALA A 70 -8.04 -14.47 0.56
CA ALA A 70 -7.95 -13.11 1.07
C ALA A 70 -8.36 -12.08 0.02
N GLY A 71 -8.78 -10.89 0.44
CA GLY A 71 -8.86 -9.72 -0.42
C GLY A 71 -7.50 -9.44 -1.08
N ASP A 72 -7.49 -8.93 -2.30
CA ASP A 72 -6.29 -8.79 -3.15
C ASP A 72 -5.13 -8.04 -2.49
N ASN A 73 -5.41 -6.96 -1.77
CA ASN A 73 -4.39 -6.17 -1.06
C ASN A 73 -3.76 -6.96 0.12
N ALA A 74 -4.57 -7.70 0.87
CA ALA A 74 -4.08 -8.54 1.96
C ALA A 74 -3.29 -9.74 1.43
N ALA A 75 -3.76 -10.38 0.36
CA ALA A 75 -3.02 -11.41 -0.34
C ALA A 75 -1.68 -10.88 -0.87
N ALA A 76 -1.67 -9.69 -1.50
CA ALA A 76 -0.44 -9.04 -1.95
C ALA A 76 0.52 -8.75 -0.80
N ALA A 77 0.01 -8.34 0.36
CA ALA A 77 0.83 -8.13 1.55
C ALA A 77 1.49 -9.43 2.01
N VAL A 78 0.75 -10.53 2.06
CA VAL A 78 1.32 -11.88 2.34
C VAL A 78 2.39 -12.23 1.30
N GLY A 79 2.08 -12.13 0.01
CA GLY A 79 2.99 -12.48 -1.08
C GLY A 79 4.23 -11.60 -1.18
N THR A 80 4.19 -10.40 -0.62
CA THR A 80 5.36 -9.53 -0.46
C THR A 80 6.04 -9.69 0.91
N GLY A 81 5.54 -10.58 1.78
CA GLY A 81 6.05 -10.80 3.13
C GLY A 81 5.84 -9.61 4.06
N THR A 82 4.76 -8.84 3.85
CA THR A 82 4.35 -7.74 4.72
C THR A 82 3.39 -8.28 5.78
N VAL A 83 3.91 -9.14 6.65
CA VAL A 83 3.20 -9.85 7.72
C VAL A 83 3.95 -9.67 9.03
N GLY A 84 3.24 -9.73 10.17
CA GLY A 84 3.79 -9.42 11.49
C GLY A 84 3.84 -7.91 11.79
N ASP A 85 4.21 -7.55 13.02
CA ASP A 85 4.13 -6.17 13.52
C ASP A 85 5.12 -5.21 12.84
N GLY A 86 4.66 -4.01 12.51
CA GLY A 86 5.49 -2.92 11.96
C GLY A 86 6.05 -3.19 10.55
N ARG A 87 5.57 -4.21 9.85
CA ARG A 87 5.96 -4.45 8.46
C ARG A 87 5.18 -3.53 7.52
N CYS A 88 5.86 -3.04 6.52
CA CYS A 88 5.30 -2.07 5.59
C CYS A 88 5.57 -2.47 4.14
N ASN A 89 4.62 -2.18 3.27
CA ASN A 89 4.77 -2.28 1.82
C ASN A 89 4.23 -1.03 1.14
N ILE A 90 4.97 -0.51 0.17
CA ILE A 90 4.54 0.59 -0.69
C ILE A 90 4.33 0.04 -2.09
N SER A 91 3.13 0.18 -2.62
CA SER A 91 2.84 -0.12 -4.02
C SER A 91 2.79 1.17 -4.82
N LEU A 92 3.67 1.32 -5.81
CA LEU A 92 3.71 2.44 -6.76
C LEU A 92 3.12 2.03 -8.10
N GLY A 93 1.81 1.82 -8.11
CA GLY A 93 1.01 1.61 -9.31
C GLY A 93 0.43 2.92 -9.85
N THR A 94 -0.62 2.87 -10.66
CA THR A 94 -1.41 4.04 -11.09
C THR A 94 -1.79 4.87 -9.87
N SER A 95 -2.42 4.24 -8.88
CA SER A 95 -2.56 4.72 -7.51
C SER A 95 -1.37 4.27 -6.66
N GLY A 96 -1.19 4.86 -5.48
CA GLY A 96 -0.21 4.46 -4.49
C GLY A 96 -0.89 3.91 -3.24
N THR A 97 -0.39 2.81 -2.70
CA THR A 97 -0.83 2.34 -1.41
C THR A 97 0.35 2.22 -0.45
N ILE A 98 0.09 2.54 0.80
CA ILE A 98 0.97 2.18 1.90
C ILE A 98 0.21 1.23 2.81
N PHE A 99 0.70 0.00 2.91
CA PHE A 99 0.13 -1.07 3.72
C PHE A 99 1.03 -1.28 4.93
N ILE A 100 0.46 -1.26 6.12
CA ILE A 100 1.21 -1.34 7.38
C ILE A 100 0.57 -2.41 8.26
N SER A 101 1.25 -3.54 8.42
CA SER A 101 0.82 -4.63 9.28
C SER A 101 1.02 -4.29 10.75
N SER A 102 0.09 -4.71 11.62
CA SER A 102 0.13 -4.47 13.05
C SER A 102 -0.56 -5.61 13.81
N GLU A 103 0.06 -6.08 14.88
CA GLU A 103 -0.58 -7.05 15.80
C GLU A 103 -1.79 -6.47 16.53
N LYS A 104 -1.85 -5.15 16.66
CA LYS A 104 -2.88 -4.46 17.43
C LYS A 104 -3.87 -3.76 16.50
N PHE A 105 -5.15 -3.89 16.83
CA PHE A 105 -6.18 -3.09 16.20
C PHE A 105 -5.94 -1.60 16.45
N GLY A 106 -5.95 -0.81 15.39
CA GLY A 106 -5.80 0.64 15.43
C GLY A 106 -6.77 1.32 14.49
N VAL A 107 -7.30 2.47 14.89
CA VAL A 107 -8.16 3.34 14.07
C VAL A 107 -7.63 4.76 14.15
N ASP A 108 -7.42 5.38 13.01
CA ASP A 108 -7.20 6.81 12.97
C ASP A 108 -8.52 7.59 13.15
N LYS A 109 -8.54 8.52 14.10
CA LYS A 109 -9.73 9.30 14.44
C LYS A 109 -10.24 10.21 13.31
N HIS A 110 -9.39 10.50 12.34
CA HIS A 110 -9.70 11.36 11.19
C HIS A 110 -10.04 10.56 9.93
N ASN A 111 -10.07 9.23 10.03
CA ASN A 111 -10.29 8.31 8.90
C ASN A 111 -9.33 8.54 7.72
N ALA A 112 -8.11 9.01 8.01
CA ALA A 112 -7.08 9.21 7.02
C ALA A 112 -6.51 7.88 6.50
N LEU A 113 -6.52 6.83 7.36
CA LEU A 113 -6.15 5.47 7.00
C LEU A 113 -7.33 4.52 7.21
N HIS A 114 -7.44 3.54 6.34
CA HIS A 114 -8.36 2.41 6.52
C HIS A 114 -7.77 1.43 7.53
N SER A 115 -8.63 0.86 8.37
CA SER A 115 -8.28 -0.19 9.32
C SER A 115 -8.99 -1.48 8.95
N PHE A 116 -8.23 -2.54 8.69
CA PHE A 116 -8.72 -3.83 8.22
C PHE A 116 -8.15 -4.99 9.05
N ALA A 117 -8.82 -6.13 9.04
CA ALA A 117 -8.22 -7.39 9.42
C ALA A 117 -7.20 -7.80 8.35
N HIS A 118 -6.07 -8.34 8.78
CA HIS A 118 -5.03 -8.81 7.88
C HIS A 118 -5.11 -10.34 7.70
N ALA A 119 -4.62 -10.82 6.55
CA ALA A 119 -4.64 -12.24 6.20
C ALA A 119 -3.67 -13.11 7.01
N ASP A 120 -2.84 -12.53 7.86
CA ASP A 120 -1.93 -13.23 8.78
C ASP A 120 -2.53 -13.51 10.18
N GLY A 121 -3.81 -13.18 10.39
CA GLY A 121 -4.47 -13.31 11.69
C GLY A 121 -4.42 -12.04 12.55
N HIS A 122 -3.80 -10.96 12.08
CA HIS A 122 -3.67 -9.69 12.78
C HIS A 122 -4.48 -8.58 12.10
N TYR A 123 -3.97 -7.35 12.09
CA TYR A 123 -4.62 -6.15 11.53
C TYR A 123 -3.67 -5.43 10.60
N HIS A 124 -4.21 -4.53 9.79
CA HIS A 124 -3.40 -3.58 9.05
C HIS A 124 -4.07 -2.22 8.91
N LEU A 125 -3.24 -1.21 8.74
CA LEU A 125 -3.65 0.12 8.30
C LEU A 125 -3.25 0.28 6.83
N MET A 126 -4.12 0.91 6.06
CA MET A 126 -3.87 1.17 4.65
C MET A 126 -4.16 2.62 4.28
N GLY A 127 -3.15 3.31 3.77
CA GLY A 127 -3.29 4.59 3.08
C GLY A 127 -3.40 4.38 1.57
N CYS A 128 -4.30 5.09 0.92
CA CYS A 128 -4.49 5.03 -0.52
C CYS A 128 -4.38 6.43 -1.13
N MET A 129 -3.35 6.64 -1.93
CA MET A 129 -3.15 7.83 -2.75
C MET A 129 -3.74 7.57 -4.15
N LEU A 130 -4.60 8.44 -4.64
CA LEU A 130 -5.31 8.20 -5.90
C LEU A 130 -4.41 8.34 -7.14
N SER A 131 -3.36 9.15 -7.07
CA SER A 131 -2.44 9.40 -8.18
C SER A 131 -0.99 9.27 -7.72
N ALA A 132 -0.34 8.14 -8.01
CA ALA A 132 1.05 7.88 -7.66
C ALA A 132 1.94 7.78 -8.92
N ALA A 133 2.22 6.58 -9.43
CA ALA A 133 3.00 6.47 -10.66
C ALA A 133 2.26 7.08 -11.87
N SER A 134 0.94 7.24 -11.79
CA SER A 134 0.18 8.00 -12.79
C SER A 134 0.59 9.47 -12.87
N CYS A 135 1.05 10.10 -11.78
CA CYS A 135 1.61 11.46 -11.84
C CYS A 135 2.86 11.52 -12.70
N ASN A 136 3.79 10.58 -12.51
CA ASN A 136 5.00 10.49 -13.31
C ASN A 136 4.68 10.13 -14.77
N LYS A 137 3.72 9.22 -14.99
CA LYS A 137 3.23 8.87 -16.33
C LYS A 137 2.64 10.09 -17.03
N TRP A 138 1.68 10.76 -16.41
CA TRP A 138 1.05 11.98 -16.94
C TRP A 138 2.09 13.05 -17.28
N TRP A 139 3.03 13.31 -16.36
CA TRP A 139 4.09 14.28 -16.57
C TRP A 139 4.95 13.94 -17.80
N ASN A 140 5.42 12.70 -17.90
CA ASN A 140 6.28 12.28 -19.00
C ASN A 140 5.52 12.15 -20.34
N GLU A 141 4.40 11.44 -20.35
CA GLU A 141 3.73 11.09 -21.61
C GLU A 141 2.88 12.24 -22.16
N GLU A 142 2.09 12.92 -21.28
CA GLU A 142 1.15 13.96 -21.72
C GLU A 142 1.79 15.35 -21.75
N ILE A 143 2.66 15.68 -20.80
CA ILE A 143 3.26 17.03 -20.73
C ILE A 143 4.57 17.09 -21.49
N LEU A 144 5.47 16.13 -21.29
CA LEU A 144 6.78 16.11 -21.94
C LEU A 144 6.81 15.41 -23.30
N GLY A 145 5.78 14.60 -23.62
CA GLY A 145 5.67 13.88 -24.89
C GLY A 145 6.70 12.75 -25.05
N THR A 146 7.16 12.15 -23.95
CA THR A 146 8.18 11.09 -23.97
C THR A 146 7.78 9.90 -23.12
N LYS A 147 8.27 8.70 -23.49
CA LYS A 147 8.17 7.48 -22.69
C LYS A 147 9.52 7.04 -22.13
N ASP A 148 10.57 7.83 -22.35
CA ASP A 148 11.89 7.57 -21.79
C ASP A 148 12.03 8.18 -20.40
N TYR A 149 11.44 7.53 -19.43
CA TYR A 149 11.49 7.94 -18.02
C TYR A 149 12.91 8.00 -17.46
N ALA A 150 13.80 7.14 -17.95
CA ALA A 150 15.17 7.10 -17.47
C ALA A 150 15.97 8.31 -17.96
N ALA A 151 15.79 8.72 -19.22
CA ALA A 151 16.42 9.93 -19.75
C ALA A 151 15.93 11.19 -19.00
N GLU A 152 14.63 11.29 -18.71
CA GLU A 152 14.07 12.44 -17.98
C GLU A 152 14.57 12.53 -16.52
N GLN A 153 15.02 11.43 -15.96
CA GLN A 153 15.57 11.39 -14.59
C GLN A 153 17.11 11.57 -14.55
N ALA A 154 17.80 11.42 -15.69
CA ALA A 154 19.27 11.42 -15.74
C ALA A 154 19.91 12.76 -15.34
N ASP A 155 19.20 13.88 -15.54
CA ASP A 155 19.67 15.22 -15.22
C ASP A 155 19.34 15.66 -13.78
N ILE A 156 18.62 14.85 -13.02
CA ILE A 156 18.33 15.10 -11.61
C ILE A 156 19.57 14.81 -10.77
N LYS A 157 20.22 15.84 -10.23
CA LYS A 157 21.51 15.71 -9.52
C LYS A 157 21.44 16.12 -8.04
N ASN A 158 20.61 17.09 -7.70
CA ASN A 158 20.62 17.74 -6.39
C ASN A 158 19.38 17.34 -5.57
N LEU A 159 19.34 16.09 -5.11
CA LEU A 159 18.25 15.60 -4.28
C LEU A 159 18.14 16.38 -2.98
N GLY A 160 16.92 16.66 -2.56
CA GLY A 160 16.63 17.42 -1.34
C GLY A 160 16.83 18.93 -1.43
N GLU A 161 17.26 19.48 -2.57
CA GLU A 161 17.55 20.90 -2.76
C GLU A 161 16.59 21.61 -3.73
N ASN A 162 15.65 20.88 -4.32
CA ASN A 162 14.69 21.42 -5.26
C ASN A 162 13.81 22.50 -4.58
N ARG A 163 13.60 23.63 -5.25
CA ARG A 163 12.72 24.70 -4.77
C ARG A 163 11.26 24.48 -5.16
N VAL A 164 11.03 23.69 -6.21
CA VAL A 164 9.69 23.37 -6.71
C VAL A 164 9.08 22.26 -5.89
N PHE A 165 7.81 22.41 -5.56
CA PHE A 165 6.95 21.39 -4.97
C PHE A 165 5.86 21.01 -5.96
N TYR A 166 5.40 19.78 -5.85
CA TYR A 166 4.27 19.26 -6.60
C TYR A 166 3.27 18.60 -5.66
N LEU A 167 2.02 19.05 -5.68
CA LEU A 167 0.89 18.37 -5.03
C LEU A 167 0.34 17.33 -6.00
N PRO A 168 0.36 16.02 -5.66
CA PRO A 168 0.12 14.94 -6.63
C PRO A 168 -1.37 14.59 -6.82
N TYR A 169 -2.30 15.51 -6.58
CA TYR A 169 -3.73 15.23 -6.45
C TYR A 169 -4.50 15.36 -7.78
N LEU A 170 -4.02 14.67 -8.84
CA LEU A 170 -4.62 14.74 -10.20
C LEU A 170 -6.09 14.34 -10.25
N MET A 171 -6.51 13.41 -9.38
CA MET A 171 -7.86 12.84 -9.35
C MET A 171 -8.56 13.04 -8.01
N GLY A 172 -8.27 14.12 -7.31
CA GLY A 172 -8.60 14.25 -5.90
C GLY A 172 -7.61 13.47 -5.02
N GLU A 173 -7.85 13.41 -3.72
CA GLU A 173 -7.01 12.61 -2.84
C GLU A 173 -7.82 11.93 -1.74
N ARG A 174 -7.53 10.66 -1.49
CA ARG A 174 -8.15 9.90 -0.41
C ARG A 174 -7.34 10.05 0.88
N SER A 175 -6.20 9.40 0.99
CA SER A 175 -5.37 9.44 2.20
C SER A 175 -4.26 10.49 2.09
N PRO A 176 -4.10 11.38 3.08
CA PRO A 176 -4.89 11.49 4.31
C PRO A 176 -6.04 12.50 4.24
N HIS A 177 -6.27 13.15 3.10
CA HIS A 177 -7.08 14.36 3.01
C HIS A 177 -8.58 14.12 2.89
N ASN A 178 -9.01 12.97 2.34
CA ASN A 178 -10.41 12.63 2.04
C ASN A 178 -11.11 13.76 1.26
N ASP A 179 -10.43 14.30 0.23
CA ASP A 179 -10.89 15.44 -0.55
C ASP A 179 -10.96 15.10 -2.05
N PRO A 180 -12.15 14.82 -2.59
CA PRO A 180 -12.32 14.52 -4.00
C PRO A 180 -12.09 15.73 -4.92
N ASP A 181 -12.13 16.94 -4.36
CA ASP A 181 -11.97 18.18 -5.11
C ASP A 181 -10.51 18.68 -5.14
N ALA A 182 -9.60 18.04 -4.39
CA ALA A 182 -8.18 18.34 -4.44
C ALA A 182 -7.64 18.23 -5.88
N ARG A 183 -6.74 19.13 -6.27
CA ARG A 183 -6.11 19.14 -7.59
C ARG A 183 -4.61 19.26 -7.49
N ALA A 184 -3.94 18.73 -8.52
CA ALA A 184 -2.49 18.82 -8.64
C ALA A 184 -2.02 20.26 -8.88
N MET A 185 -0.88 20.61 -8.30
CA MET A 185 -0.32 21.96 -8.43
C MET A 185 1.20 21.93 -8.32
N PHE A 186 1.87 22.71 -9.18
CA PHE A 186 3.28 23.06 -9.00
C PHE A 186 3.41 24.39 -8.26
N ILE A 187 4.30 24.46 -7.29
CA ILE A 187 4.50 25.64 -6.42
C ILE A 187 6.00 25.93 -6.28
N GLY A 188 6.39 27.20 -6.35
CA GLY A 188 7.77 27.63 -6.10
C GLY A 188 8.66 27.73 -7.36
N MET A 189 8.09 27.75 -8.56
CA MET A 189 8.83 27.98 -9.79
C MET A 189 9.42 29.39 -9.88
N SER A 190 10.59 29.49 -10.52
CA SER A 190 11.28 30.74 -10.88
C SER A 190 11.76 30.67 -12.33
N MET A 191 12.40 31.74 -12.81
CA MET A 191 12.97 31.75 -14.15
C MET A 191 14.11 30.73 -14.35
N ASP A 192 14.73 30.27 -13.22
CA ASP A 192 15.81 29.30 -13.24
C ASP A 192 15.32 27.86 -13.14
N THR A 193 13.99 27.66 -13.00
CA THR A 193 13.40 26.32 -12.89
C THR A 193 13.58 25.54 -14.19
N THR A 194 14.23 24.39 -14.09
CA THR A 194 14.52 23.52 -15.22
C THR A 194 13.47 22.40 -15.36
N ARG A 195 13.47 21.74 -16.53
CA ARG A 195 12.69 20.52 -16.77
C ARG A 195 13.01 19.42 -15.76
N ALA A 196 14.29 19.26 -15.40
CA ALA A 196 14.73 18.29 -14.39
C ALA A 196 14.17 18.60 -12.99
N ASP A 197 14.12 19.89 -12.60
CA ASP A 197 13.51 20.31 -11.32
C ASP A 197 12.02 19.97 -11.28
N MET A 198 11.30 20.15 -12.39
CA MET A 198 9.89 19.81 -12.49
C MET A 198 9.66 18.29 -12.39
N THR A 199 10.48 17.50 -13.11
CA THR A 199 10.44 16.03 -13.04
C THR A 199 10.76 15.53 -11.62
N GLN A 200 11.79 16.10 -10.98
CA GLN A 200 12.13 15.81 -9.58
C GLN A 200 10.97 16.13 -8.64
N ALA A 201 10.33 17.28 -8.82
CA ALA A 201 9.19 17.69 -7.98
C ALA A 201 8.03 16.70 -8.07
N VAL A 202 7.74 16.12 -9.24
CA VAL A 202 6.70 15.09 -9.41
C VAL A 202 7.05 13.83 -8.60
N LEU A 203 8.29 13.34 -8.68
CA LEU A 203 8.73 12.16 -7.93
C LEU A 203 8.70 12.38 -6.42
N GLU A 204 9.19 13.55 -5.98
CA GLU A 204 9.22 13.97 -4.57
C GLU A 204 7.82 14.19 -4.02
N GLY A 205 6.93 14.82 -4.79
CA GLY A 205 5.54 15.10 -4.38
C GLY A 205 4.76 13.84 -4.06
N VAL A 206 4.89 12.80 -4.89
CA VAL A 206 4.30 11.48 -4.62
C VAL A 206 4.91 10.86 -3.35
N ALA A 207 6.23 10.94 -3.18
CA ALA A 207 6.89 10.42 -1.98
C ALA A 207 6.43 11.15 -0.70
N PHE A 208 6.26 12.47 -0.75
CA PHE A 208 5.74 13.26 0.37
C PHE A 208 4.28 12.91 0.70
N GLY A 209 3.42 12.76 -0.31
CA GLY A 209 2.02 12.35 -0.09
C GLY A 209 1.90 10.96 0.53
N LEU A 210 2.73 10.01 0.11
CA LEU A 210 2.80 8.69 0.77
C LEU A 210 3.33 8.82 2.21
N ARG A 211 4.29 9.71 2.46
CA ARG A 211 4.79 9.99 3.81
C ARG A 211 3.70 10.54 4.72
N ASP A 212 2.78 11.37 4.24
CA ASP A 212 1.65 11.86 5.05
C ASP A 212 0.87 10.69 5.67
N SER A 213 0.60 9.63 4.90
CA SER A 213 -0.05 8.41 5.40
C SER A 213 0.83 7.65 6.41
N LEU A 214 2.14 7.58 6.19
CA LEU A 214 3.09 6.97 7.11
C LEU A 214 3.12 7.68 8.47
N GLU A 215 3.11 9.01 8.46
CA GLU A 215 3.10 9.83 9.69
C GLU A 215 1.81 9.63 10.52
N VAL A 216 0.67 9.39 9.85
CA VAL A 216 -0.57 9.00 10.57
C VAL A 216 -0.36 7.69 11.33
N ALA A 217 0.21 6.66 10.69
CA ALA A 217 0.48 5.38 11.37
C ALA A 217 1.50 5.53 12.50
N ARG A 218 2.56 6.33 12.30
CA ARG A 218 3.53 6.66 13.35
C ARG A 218 2.89 7.35 14.54
N SER A 219 1.92 8.23 14.31
CA SER A 219 1.18 8.92 15.38
C SER A 219 0.32 7.97 16.23
N LEU A 220 -0.05 6.81 15.68
CA LEU A 220 -0.72 5.73 16.39
C LEU A 220 0.26 4.81 17.17
N GLY A 221 1.55 5.13 17.15
CA GLY A 221 2.59 4.41 17.90
C GLY A 221 3.20 3.22 17.15
N ILE A 222 2.88 3.01 15.88
CA ILE A 222 3.44 1.92 15.09
C ILE A 222 4.90 2.28 14.69
N GLN A 223 5.82 1.38 15.03
CA GLN A 223 7.24 1.55 14.71
C GLN A 223 7.54 0.89 13.37
N ILE A 224 7.94 1.70 12.37
CA ILE A 224 8.24 1.22 11.03
C ILE A 224 9.69 1.60 10.71
N ALA A 225 10.56 0.62 10.53
CA ALA A 225 11.98 0.82 10.25
C ALA A 225 12.34 0.52 8.78
N ARG A 226 11.52 -0.27 8.09
CA ARG A 226 11.73 -0.68 6.72
C ARG A 226 10.41 -0.88 5.98
N THR A 227 10.45 -0.74 4.68
CA THR A 227 9.32 -1.01 3.79
C THR A 227 9.77 -1.84 2.60
N LYS A 228 8.89 -2.67 2.11
CA LYS A 228 9.05 -3.25 0.78
C LYS A 228 8.44 -2.32 -0.26
N ILE A 229 8.88 -2.41 -1.50
CA ILE A 229 8.35 -1.60 -2.59
C ILE A 229 8.07 -2.45 -3.81
N CYS A 230 6.91 -2.24 -4.44
CA CYS A 230 6.49 -2.93 -5.66
C CYS A 230 5.77 -1.98 -6.62
N GLY A 231 5.37 -2.50 -7.79
CA GLY A 231 4.69 -1.75 -8.83
C GLY A 231 5.62 -1.07 -9.84
N GLY A 232 5.04 -0.49 -10.87
CA GLY A 232 5.80 0.07 -12.01
C GLY A 232 6.77 1.18 -11.62
N GLY A 233 6.39 2.04 -10.68
CA GLY A 233 7.25 3.13 -10.18
C GLY A 233 8.47 2.64 -9.40
N ALA A 234 8.37 1.46 -8.78
CA ALA A 234 9.48 0.85 -8.04
C ALA A 234 10.66 0.45 -8.93
N LYS A 235 10.47 0.39 -10.25
CA LYS A 235 11.55 0.09 -11.22
C LYS A 235 12.58 1.21 -11.36
N SER A 236 12.25 2.45 -10.95
CA SER A 236 13.20 3.57 -10.96
C SER A 236 14.11 3.53 -9.73
N PRO A 237 15.44 3.32 -9.88
CA PRO A 237 16.39 3.39 -8.78
C PRO A 237 16.41 4.77 -8.10
N LEU A 238 16.27 5.83 -8.89
CA LEU A 238 16.19 7.20 -8.37
C LEU A 238 14.98 7.39 -7.47
N TRP A 239 13.80 6.90 -7.90
CA TRP A 239 12.59 7.06 -7.10
C TRP A 239 12.63 6.25 -5.79
N ARG A 240 13.20 5.02 -5.84
CA ARG A 240 13.48 4.25 -4.62
C ARG A 240 14.39 5.02 -3.64
N LYS A 241 15.45 5.68 -4.16
CA LYS A 241 16.34 6.52 -3.35
C LYS A 241 15.60 7.72 -2.75
N ILE A 242 14.77 8.42 -3.52
CA ILE A 242 13.94 9.52 -3.02
C ILE A 242 13.02 9.02 -1.90
N ILE A 243 12.30 7.91 -2.10
CA ILE A 243 11.37 7.34 -1.12
C ILE A 243 12.10 6.95 0.16
N ALA A 244 13.24 6.25 0.07
CA ALA A 244 14.02 5.87 1.25
C ALA A 244 14.39 7.07 2.12
N ASN A 245 14.82 8.17 1.48
CA ASN A 245 15.26 9.37 2.18
C ASN A 245 14.10 10.26 2.64
N VAL A 246 13.03 10.40 1.84
CA VAL A 246 11.82 11.14 2.25
C VAL A 246 11.17 10.49 3.46
N MET A 247 11.08 9.17 3.50
CA MET A 247 10.42 8.43 4.58
C MET A 247 11.34 8.09 5.76
N ASN A 248 12.65 8.25 5.57
CA ASN A 248 13.68 7.77 6.50
C ASN A 248 13.47 6.28 6.86
N LEU A 249 13.36 5.44 5.82
CA LEU A 249 13.16 4.01 5.91
C LEU A 249 14.09 3.26 4.97
N LYS A 250 14.51 2.07 5.36
CA LYS A 250 15.11 1.12 4.43
C LYS A 250 14.04 0.65 3.42
N VAL A 251 14.37 0.69 2.15
CA VAL A 251 13.47 0.27 1.06
C VAL A 251 14.00 -1.03 0.45
N ASP A 252 13.31 -2.11 0.71
CA ASP A 252 13.63 -3.45 0.22
C ASP A 252 12.95 -3.71 -1.12
N VAL A 253 13.73 -4.21 -2.08
CA VAL A 253 13.26 -4.71 -3.37
C VAL A 253 13.18 -6.23 -3.30
N ILE A 254 12.02 -6.79 -3.61
CA ILE A 254 11.80 -8.24 -3.58
C ILE A 254 12.01 -8.87 -4.97
N GLU A 255 12.36 -10.17 -4.98
CA GLU A 255 12.64 -10.92 -6.20
C GLU A 255 11.40 -11.08 -7.09
N SER A 256 10.22 -11.29 -6.49
CA SER A 256 8.98 -11.56 -7.21
C SER A 256 7.98 -10.41 -7.09
N GLU A 257 7.35 -10.04 -8.22
CA GLU A 257 6.25 -9.08 -8.26
C GLU A 257 4.86 -9.79 -8.20
N GLU A 258 4.82 -11.12 -8.04
CA GLU A 258 3.59 -11.97 -8.03
C GLU A 258 2.82 -11.88 -6.69
N GLY A 259 2.63 -10.67 -6.17
CA GLY A 259 2.10 -10.42 -4.83
C GLY A 259 0.81 -11.19 -4.49
N PRO A 260 -0.36 -10.90 -5.12
CA PRO A 260 -1.63 -11.54 -4.72
C PRO A 260 -1.66 -13.05 -4.97
N ALA A 261 -1.15 -13.49 -6.13
CA ALA A 261 -1.15 -14.91 -6.49
C ALA A 261 -0.24 -15.73 -5.57
N LEU A 262 0.97 -15.22 -5.29
CA LEU A 262 1.89 -15.86 -4.35
C LEU A 262 1.30 -15.86 -2.93
N GLY A 263 0.69 -14.77 -2.50
CA GLY A 263 0.02 -14.69 -1.19
C GLY A 263 -1.10 -15.71 -1.04
N GLY A 264 -1.96 -15.84 -2.05
CA GLY A 264 -3.01 -16.86 -2.08
C GLY A 264 -2.45 -18.29 -1.99
N ALA A 265 -1.34 -18.56 -2.69
CA ALA A 265 -0.66 -19.86 -2.61
C ALA A 265 -0.07 -20.11 -1.21
N MET A 266 0.50 -19.08 -0.57
CA MET A 266 1.02 -19.17 0.80
C MET A 266 -0.09 -19.46 1.81
N LEU A 267 -1.23 -18.76 1.70
CA LEU A 267 -2.40 -19.00 2.56
C LEU A 267 -2.92 -20.44 2.40
N ALA A 268 -2.99 -20.93 1.16
CA ALA A 268 -3.38 -22.32 0.91
C ALA A 268 -2.41 -23.31 1.53
N ALA A 269 -1.09 -23.06 1.47
CA ALA A 269 -0.07 -23.93 2.08
C ALA A 269 -0.20 -23.97 3.62
N VAL A 270 -0.55 -22.85 4.27
CA VAL A 270 -0.86 -22.84 5.70
C VAL A 270 -2.16 -23.59 5.97
N GLY A 271 -3.21 -23.37 5.17
CA GLY A 271 -4.49 -24.06 5.29
C GLY A 271 -4.43 -25.57 5.10
N CYS A 272 -3.43 -26.08 4.37
CA CYS A 272 -3.14 -27.52 4.23
C CYS A 272 -2.25 -28.09 5.35
N GLY A 273 -1.69 -27.23 6.22
CA GLY A 273 -0.80 -27.64 7.31
C GLY A 273 0.66 -27.88 6.89
N GLU A 274 1.07 -27.44 5.68
CA GLU A 274 2.47 -27.50 5.23
C GLU A 274 3.38 -26.51 5.97
N TYR A 275 2.79 -25.42 6.49
CA TYR A 275 3.46 -24.43 7.31
C TYR A 275 2.61 -24.08 8.53
N PRO A 276 3.24 -23.76 9.68
CA PRO A 276 2.53 -23.50 10.93
C PRO A 276 1.74 -22.19 10.90
N ASP A 277 2.22 -21.18 10.19
CA ASP A 277 1.66 -19.85 10.12
C ASP A 277 2.12 -19.08 8.87
N VAL A 278 1.48 -17.93 8.64
CA VAL A 278 1.72 -17.07 7.47
C VAL A 278 3.08 -16.36 7.54
N GLU A 279 3.56 -16.03 8.74
CA GLU A 279 4.87 -15.37 8.90
C GLU A 279 6.00 -16.32 8.51
N THR A 280 5.95 -17.57 8.99
CA THR A 280 6.97 -18.58 8.69
C THR A 280 7.11 -18.85 7.20
N ILE A 281 6.00 -19.01 6.47
CA ILE A 281 6.07 -19.21 5.01
C ILE A 281 6.55 -17.97 4.28
N ALA A 282 6.14 -16.78 4.71
CA ALA A 282 6.56 -15.52 4.09
C ALA A 282 8.08 -15.30 4.26
N GLU A 283 8.63 -15.54 5.44
CA GLU A 283 10.08 -15.46 5.69
C GLU A 283 10.89 -16.43 4.82
N LYS A 284 10.33 -17.62 4.54
CA LYS A 284 11.00 -18.63 3.74
C LYS A 284 10.97 -18.36 2.24
N LEU A 285 9.87 -17.82 1.72
CA LEU A 285 9.64 -17.69 0.28
C LEU A 285 9.93 -16.30 -0.26
N VAL A 286 9.73 -15.23 0.52
CA VAL A 286 9.96 -13.87 0.04
C VAL A 286 11.42 -13.47 0.22
N LYS A 287 12.11 -13.28 -0.91
CA LYS A 287 13.52 -12.91 -0.93
C LYS A 287 13.69 -11.44 -1.25
N VAL A 288 14.50 -10.75 -0.43
CA VAL A 288 14.97 -9.41 -0.70
C VAL A 288 16.23 -9.51 -1.56
N VAL A 289 16.23 -8.85 -2.72
CA VAL A 289 17.35 -8.87 -3.69
C VAL A 289 18.17 -7.58 -3.66
N ASP A 290 17.61 -6.48 -3.14
CA ASP A 290 18.29 -5.20 -3.02
C ASP A 290 17.69 -4.41 -1.86
N THR A 291 18.46 -3.54 -1.22
CA THR A 291 18.00 -2.64 -0.17
C THR A 291 18.60 -1.25 -0.35
N VAL A 292 17.74 -0.25 -0.45
CA VAL A 292 18.16 1.15 -0.48
C VAL A 292 18.12 1.70 0.95
N GLU A 293 19.29 2.05 1.46
CA GLU A 293 19.44 2.67 2.79
C GLU A 293 19.22 4.18 2.71
N PRO A 294 18.53 4.78 3.72
CA PRO A 294 18.43 6.23 3.80
C PRO A 294 19.80 6.84 4.17
N GLU A 295 20.14 7.98 3.56
CA GLU A 295 21.37 8.73 3.78
C GLU A 295 21.10 9.87 4.78
N PRO A 296 21.72 9.91 5.97
CA PRO A 296 21.36 10.86 7.04
C PRO A 296 21.34 12.33 6.61
N GLU A 297 22.31 12.76 5.78
CA GLU A 297 22.36 14.13 5.28
C GLU A 297 21.20 14.45 4.34
N LEU A 298 20.84 13.50 3.48
CA LEU A 298 19.72 13.65 2.54
C LEU A 298 18.37 13.57 3.26
N VAL A 299 18.26 12.71 4.27
CA VAL A 299 17.09 12.66 5.17
C VAL A 299 16.84 14.01 5.82
N ALA A 300 17.89 14.65 6.35
CA ALA A 300 17.77 15.97 6.98
C ALA A 300 17.24 17.05 5.99
N LYS A 301 17.77 17.07 4.74
CA LYS A 301 17.29 17.97 3.69
C LYS A 301 15.83 17.70 3.34
N TYR A 302 15.44 16.42 3.20
CA TYR A 302 14.05 16.06 2.90
C TYR A 302 13.11 16.34 4.06
N GLU A 303 13.57 16.26 5.31
CA GLU A 303 12.75 16.63 6.47
C GLU A 303 12.34 18.10 6.42
N GLU A 304 13.27 19.02 6.15
CA GLU A 304 12.95 20.44 5.99
C GLU A 304 11.94 20.69 4.86
N ARG A 305 12.11 19.98 3.74
CA ARG A 305 11.20 20.08 2.60
C ARG A 305 9.82 19.49 2.91
N TYR A 306 9.78 18.37 3.60
CA TYR A 306 8.52 17.73 3.99
C TYR A 306 7.71 18.61 4.94
N GLN A 307 8.36 19.28 5.91
CA GLN A 307 7.67 20.21 6.80
C GLN A 307 7.03 21.39 6.03
N LYS A 308 7.65 21.85 4.95
CA LYS A 308 7.03 22.83 4.03
C LYS A 308 5.89 22.21 3.23
N PHE A 309 6.10 21.03 2.64
CA PHE A 309 5.08 20.33 1.85
C PHE A 309 3.75 20.17 2.61
N ARG A 310 3.78 19.77 3.85
CA ARG A 310 2.60 19.60 4.71
C ARG A 310 1.76 20.87 4.88
N THR A 311 2.35 22.04 4.71
CA THR A 311 1.62 23.31 4.82
C THR A 311 0.96 23.75 3.52
N LEU A 312 1.36 23.18 2.38
CA LEU A 312 0.93 23.64 1.07
C LEU A 312 -0.55 23.35 0.82
N TYR A 313 -0.96 22.07 0.94
CA TYR A 313 -2.34 21.69 0.65
C TYR A 313 -3.35 22.43 1.53
N PRO A 314 -3.21 22.50 2.86
CA PRO A 314 -4.10 23.30 3.70
C PRO A 314 -4.19 24.79 3.29
N THR A 315 -3.10 25.35 2.76
CA THR A 315 -3.05 26.74 2.32
C THR A 315 -3.81 26.96 1.02
N VAL A 316 -3.74 26.03 0.08
CA VAL A 316 -4.34 26.17 -1.26
C VAL A 316 -5.70 25.47 -1.41
N LYS A 317 -6.11 24.68 -0.45
CA LYS A 317 -7.35 23.89 -0.49
C LYS A 317 -8.59 24.71 -0.85
N GLY A 318 -8.65 25.96 -0.43
CA GLY A 318 -9.78 26.87 -0.73
C GLY A 318 -9.85 27.37 -2.17
N LEU A 319 -8.93 26.94 -3.05
CA LEU A 319 -8.91 27.29 -4.47
C LEU A 319 -9.66 26.27 -5.35
N PHE A 320 -10.03 25.13 -4.81
CA PHE A 320 -10.67 24.01 -5.52
C PHE A 320 -12.12 23.83 -5.13
#